data_8c805317cbafbd4046b434a84dc0ddd4
#
_entry.id   8c805317cbafbd4046b434a84dc0ddd4
#
_cell.length_a   1.000
_cell.length_b   1.000
_cell.length_c   1.000
_cell.angle_alpha   90.00
_cell.angle_beta   90.00
_cell.angle_gamma   90.00
#
_symmetry.space_group_name_H-M   'P 1'
#
loop_
_entity.id
_entity.type
_entity.pdbx_description
1 polymer ?
#
loop_
_entity_poly.entity_id
_entity_poly.type
_entity_poly.pdbx_seq_one_letter_code
_entity_poly.pdbx_strand_id
1 'polypeptide(L)'
;MKGAGFKLDEMKSAGMAPKDMHEAGFNAREARGVMSLSEMLQAGYDATALRKAGVSASELYEAGVTDAASFVAAGFALGDVKGHFSADKLKSAGYPLKDMVLSFPAVDLKGLFSAGDIAKQKGGLKYMREGGAYSIAELRQDAGVEASELKRVGVPASELVKEGYEPADIKVRRSTWSDGCSWVEQ
;
A
#
# COMPACT_ATOMS: atom_id res chain seq x y z
N MET A 1 10.30 -22.38 33.52
CA MET A 1 11.60 -21.76 33.91
C MET A 1 11.45 -20.27 34.20
N LYS A 2 10.78 -19.47 33.37
CA LYS A 2 10.48 -18.05 33.70
C LYS A 2 9.75 -17.92 35.04
N GLY A 3 8.80 -18.84 35.34
CA GLY A 3 8.10 -18.91 36.63
C GLY A 3 8.97 -19.30 37.84
N ALA A 4 10.18 -19.82 37.60
CA ALA A 4 11.17 -20.15 38.65
C ALA A 4 12.20 -19.03 38.89
N GLY A 5 12.04 -17.87 38.24
CA GLY A 5 12.87 -16.69 38.47
C GLY A 5 14.19 -16.62 37.70
N PHE A 6 14.46 -17.56 36.78
CA PHE A 6 15.65 -17.50 35.92
C PHE A 6 15.55 -16.35 34.91
N LYS A 7 16.69 -15.66 34.72
CA LYS A 7 16.84 -14.61 33.72
C LYS A 7 17.30 -15.18 32.38
N LEU A 8 16.98 -14.49 31.28
CA LEU A 8 17.30 -14.92 29.93
C LEU A 8 18.80 -14.99 29.66
N ASP A 9 19.59 -14.07 30.20
CA ASP A 9 21.05 -14.04 30.12
C ASP A 9 21.71 -15.22 30.88
N GLU A 10 21.16 -15.60 32.01
CA GLU A 10 21.60 -16.78 32.77
C GLU A 10 21.34 -18.07 31.99
N MET A 11 20.16 -18.18 31.38
CA MET A 11 19.78 -19.34 30.56
C MET A 11 20.66 -19.45 29.31
N LYS A 12 20.95 -18.35 28.64
CA LYS A 12 21.86 -18.32 27.48
C LYS A 12 23.30 -18.71 27.89
N SER A 13 23.76 -18.19 29.00
CA SER A 13 25.08 -18.53 29.55
C SER A 13 25.21 -19.99 29.96
N ALA A 14 24.10 -20.61 30.35
CA ALA A 14 24.00 -22.05 30.64
C ALA A 14 23.90 -22.91 29.38
N GLY A 15 23.97 -22.33 28.16
CA GLY A 15 23.92 -23.05 26.90
C GLY A 15 22.52 -23.48 26.47
N MET A 16 21.46 -22.87 27.02
CA MET A 16 20.09 -23.18 26.65
C MET A 16 19.77 -22.69 25.23
N ALA A 17 19.09 -23.52 24.46
CA ALA A 17 18.76 -23.17 23.09
C ALA A 17 17.73 -22.02 23.03
N PRO A 18 17.77 -21.15 22.00
CA PRO A 18 16.80 -20.05 21.81
C PRO A 18 15.35 -20.51 21.84
N LYS A 19 15.07 -21.69 21.28
CA LYS A 19 13.73 -22.30 21.26
C LYS A 19 13.22 -22.60 22.67
N ASP A 20 14.06 -23.17 23.53
CA ASP A 20 13.67 -23.52 24.90
C ASP A 20 13.36 -22.27 25.73
N MET A 21 14.06 -21.17 25.45
CA MET A 21 13.79 -19.86 26.08
C MET A 21 12.45 -19.29 25.63
N HIS A 22 12.10 -19.42 24.33
CA HIS A 22 10.80 -19.03 23.81
C HIS A 22 9.68 -19.88 24.41
N GLU A 23 9.86 -21.20 24.47
CA GLU A 23 8.90 -22.15 25.08
C GLU A 23 8.75 -21.91 26.59
N ALA A 24 9.79 -21.40 27.27
CA ALA A 24 9.71 -20.97 28.66
C ALA A 24 8.87 -19.70 28.86
N GLY A 25 8.36 -19.08 27.79
CA GLY A 25 7.44 -17.95 27.81
C GLY A 25 8.10 -16.57 27.85
N PHE A 26 9.36 -16.44 27.48
CA PHE A 26 10.00 -15.13 27.30
C PHE A 26 9.48 -14.49 26.02
N ASN A 27 9.04 -13.23 26.11
CA ASN A 27 8.54 -12.50 24.95
C ASN A 27 9.68 -11.91 24.09
N ALA A 28 9.33 -11.49 22.87
CA ALA A 28 10.31 -10.98 21.91
C ALA A 28 11.07 -9.73 22.41
N ARG A 29 10.45 -8.88 23.23
CA ARG A 29 11.11 -7.69 23.81
C ARG A 29 12.19 -8.07 24.81
N GLU A 30 11.93 -9.08 25.63
CA GLU A 30 12.90 -9.63 26.58
C GLU A 30 14.04 -10.31 25.82
N ALA A 31 13.73 -11.08 24.78
CA ALA A 31 14.66 -11.83 23.98
C ALA A 31 15.63 -10.92 23.18
N ARG A 32 15.16 -9.76 22.71
CA ARG A 32 15.93 -8.82 21.86
C ARG A 32 17.21 -8.31 22.57
N GLY A 33 17.24 -8.27 23.88
CA GLY A 33 18.43 -7.85 24.64
C GLY A 33 19.51 -8.93 24.73
N VAL A 34 19.19 -10.18 24.42
CA VAL A 34 20.05 -11.36 24.67
C VAL A 34 20.28 -12.20 23.42
N MET A 35 19.32 -12.22 22.49
CA MET A 35 19.37 -12.99 21.26
C MET A 35 19.52 -12.07 20.04
N SER A 36 20.22 -12.55 19.02
CA SER A 36 20.17 -11.97 17.69
C SER A 36 18.80 -12.19 17.05
N LEU A 37 18.45 -11.38 16.05
CA LEU A 37 17.18 -11.51 15.33
C LEU A 37 17.06 -12.88 14.64
N SER A 38 18.18 -13.41 14.11
CA SER A 38 18.20 -14.77 13.51
C SER A 38 17.90 -15.86 14.56
N GLU A 39 18.49 -15.77 15.75
CA GLU A 39 18.19 -16.70 16.85
C GLU A 39 16.73 -16.61 17.28
N MET A 40 16.15 -15.40 17.29
CA MET A 40 14.73 -15.20 17.63
C MET A 40 13.79 -15.83 16.59
N LEU A 41 14.10 -15.67 15.30
CA LEU A 41 13.33 -16.32 14.22
C LEU A 41 13.43 -17.84 14.31
N GLN A 42 14.61 -18.38 14.56
CA GLN A 42 14.83 -19.84 14.76
C GLN A 42 14.13 -20.34 16.03
N ALA A 43 14.00 -19.52 17.06
CA ALA A 43 13.26 -19.83 18.27
C ALA A 43 11.72 -19.85 18.06
N GLY A 44 11.24 -19.34 16.92
CA GLY A 44 9.81 -19.33 16.57
C GLY A 44 9.08 -18.02 16.91
N TYR A 45 9.80 -16.93 17.21
CA TYR A 45 9.16 -15.63 17.31
C TYR A 45 8.67 -15.18 15.92
N ASP A 46 7.38 -14.90 15.80
CA ASP A 46 6.78 -14.43 14.55
C ASP A 46 7.04 -12.92 14.28
N ALA A 47 6.79 -12.49 13.06
CA ALA A 47 6.95 -11.10 12.65
C ALA A 47 6.13 -10.12 13.51
N THR A 48 4.97 -10.56 14.02
CA THR A 48 4.10 -9.75 14.88
C THR A 48 4.74 -9.49 16.23
N ALA A 49 5.29 -10.53 16.87
CA ALA A 49 5.99 -10.42 18.13
C ALA A 49 7.25 -9.57 18.00
N LEU A 50 8.01 -9.76 16.91
CA LEU A 50 9.23 -9.03 16.62
C LEU A 50 8.95 -7.54 16.35
N ARG A 51 7.91 -7.22 15.58
CA ARG A 51 7.46 -5.83 15.39
C ARG A 51 7.07 -5.17 16.71
N LYS A 52 6.32 -5.86 17.58
CA LYS A 52 5.96 -5.37 18.92
C LYS A 52 7.18 -5.15 19.81
N ALA A 53 8.26 -5.89 19.57
CA ALA A 53 9.57 -5.69 20.21
C ALA A 53 10.39 -4.55 19.59
N GLY A 54 9.86 -3.88 18.57
CA GLY A 54 10.48 -2.73 17.90
C GLY A 54 11.43 -3.11 16.75
N VAL A 55 11.31 -4.32 16.20
CA VAL A 55 12.05 -4.71 14.99
C VAL A 55 11.36 -4.08 13.77
N SER A 56 12.16 -3.43 12.92
CA SER A 56 11.70 -2.80 11.68
C SER A 56 11.45 -3.81 10.57
N ALA A 57 10.72 -3.39 9.54
CA ALA A 57 10.50 -4.22 8.35
C ALA A 57 11.82 -4.57 7.63
N SER A 58 12.76 -3.61 7.54
CA SER A 58 14.06 -3.84 6.91
C SER A 58 14.89 -4.87 7.68
N GLU A 59 14.96 -4.77 9.01
CA GLU A 59 15.66 -5.77 9.85
C GLU A 59 15.07 -7.17 9.66
N LEU A 60 13.73 -7.31 9.60
CA LEU A 60 13.08 -8.60 9.35
C LEU A 60 13.41 -9.15 7.96
N TYR A 61 13.37 -8.30 6.94
CA TYR A 61 13.68 -8.70 5.57
C TYR A 61 15.14 -9.17 5.44
N GLU A 62 16.08 -8.42 6.01
CA GLU A 62 17.51 -8.76 6.05
C GLU A 62 17.79 -10.04 6.85
N ALA A 63 16.99 -10.31 7.88
CA ALA A 63 17.06 -11.56 8.65
C ALA A 63 16.43 -12.77 7.95
N GLY A 64 15.92 -12.59 6.71
CA GLY A 64 15.41 -13.69 5.88
C GLY A 64 13.89 -13.87 5.88
N VAL A 65 13.11 -12.96 6.47
CA VAL A 65 11.66 -12.96 6.32
C VAL A 65 11.31 -12.35 4.97
N THR A 66 11.14 -13.18 3.94
CA THR A 66 10.91 -12.76 2.53
C THR A 66 9.47 -12.90 2.07
N ASP A 67 8.58 -13.35 2.93
CA ASP A 67 7.15 -13.48 2.65
C ASP A 67 6.41 -12.20 3.01
N ALA A 68 5.87 -11.51 1.99
CA ALA A 68 5.14 -10.26 2.16
C ALA A 68 3.88 -10.39 3.02
N ALA A 69 3.24 -11.57 3.05
CA ALA A 69 2.05 -11.81 3.87
C ALA A 69 2.36 -11.74 5.37
N SER A 70 3.55 -12.17 5.77
CA SER A 70 4.02 -12.04 7.17
C SER A 70 4.10 -10.58 7.63
N PHE A 71 4.47 -9.66 6.73
CA PHE A 71 4.53 -8.22 7.05
C PHE A 71 3.12 -7.61 7.15
N VAL A 72 2.19 -8.04 6.31
CA VAL A 72 0.78 -7.63 6.42
C VAL A 72 0.20 -8.13 7.74
N ALA A 73 0.37 -9.42 8.06
CA ALA A 73 -0.13 -10.03 9.29
C ALA A 73 0.46 -9.36 10.53
N ALA A 74 1.73 -8.98 10.48
CA ALA A 74 2.39 -8.21 11.54
C ALA A 74 1.89 -6.76 11.62
N GLY A 75 1.19 -6.26 10.61
CA GLY A 75 0.64 -4.90 10.55
C GLY A 75 1.66 -3.82 10.18
N PHE A 76 2.72 -4.16 9.45
CA PHE A 76 3.61 -3.15 8.89
C PHE A 76 2.89 -2.31 7.84
N ALA A 77 3.13 -1.00 7.84
CA ALA A 77 2.59 -0.13 6.82
C ALA A 77 3.25 -0.40 5.46
N LEU A 78 2.52 -0.14 4.37
CA LEU A 78 3.05 -0.32 3.02
C LEU A 78 4.34 0.48 2.80
N GLY A 79 4.43 1.68 3.37
CA GLY A 79 5.63 2.54 3.31
C GLY A 79 6.89 1.87 3.84
N ASP A 80 6.75 1.02 4.87
CA ASP A 80 7.87 0.34 5.52
C ASP A 80 8.42 -0.84 4.70
N VAL A 81 7.62 -1.38 3.78
CA VAL A 81 7.91 -2.63 3.06
C VAL A 81 8.09 -2.46 1.55
N LYS A 82 7.61 -1.36 0.96
CA LYS A 82 7.62 -1.15 -0.50
C LYS A 82 9.01 -1.17 -1.14
N GLY A 83 10.06 -0.93 -0.37
CA GLY A 83 11.45 -1.00 -0.84
C GLY A 83 11.98 -2.44 -0.99
N HIS A 84 11.28 -3.43 -0.41
CA HIS A 84 11.70 -4.83 -0.38
C HIS A 84 10.85 -5.73 -1.28
N PHE A 85 9.66 -5.29 -1.66
CA PHE A 85 8.70 -6.09 -2.44
C PHE A 85 8.16 -5.31 -3.63
N SER A 86 7.94 -6.02 -4.74
CA SER A 86 7.23 -5.46 -5.90
C SER A 86 5.75 -5.22 -5.60
N ALA A 87 5.12 -4.31 -6.37
CA ALA A 87 3.70 -4.02 -6.25
C ALA A 87 2.81 -5.27 -6.35
N ASP A 88 3.15 -6.21 -7.25
CA ASP A 88 2.42 -7.47 -7.41
C ASP A 88 2.46 -8.35 -6.15
N LYS A 89 3.65 -8.50 -5.55
CA LYS A 89 3.81 -9.25 -4.29
C LYS A 89 3.02 -8.61 -3.14
N LEU A 90 3.03 -7.29 -3.05
CA LEU A 90 2.31 -6.57 -2.00
C LEU A 90 0.78 -6.62 -2.21
N LYS A 91 0.32 -6.56 -3.47
CA LYS A 91 -1.08 -6.83 -3.80
C LYS A 91 -1.49 -8.23 -3.39
N SER A 92 -0.70 -9.25 -3.77
CA SER A 92 -0.97 -10.66 -3.44
C SER A 92 -0.95 -10.91 -1.93
N ALA A 93 -0.14 -10.18 -1.19
CA ALA A 93 -0.10 -10.21 0.27
C ALA A 93 -1.31 -9.54 0.94
N GLY A 94 -2.11 -8.77 0.20
CA GLY A 94 -3.33 -8.15 0.70
C GLY A 94 -3.22 -6.68 1.11
N TYR A 95 -2.17 -5.96 0.70
CA TYR A 95 -2.14 -4.51 0.90
C TYR A 95 -3.24 -3.84 0.07
N PRO A 96 -4.03 -2.94 0.65
CA PRO A 96 -5.19 -2.36 -0.01
C PRO A 96 -4.78 -1.39 -1.13
N LEU A 97 -5.58 -1.36 -2.22
CA LEU A 97 -5.34 -0.51 -3.38
C LEU A 97 -5.18 0.97 -3.02
N LYS A 98 -5.95 1.47 -2.04
CA LYS A 98 -5.85 2.86 -1.57
C LYS A 98 -4.44 3.25 -1.12
N ASP A 99 -3.71 2.33 -0.46
CA ASP A 99 -2.35 2.56 0.01
C ASP A 99 -1.34 2.37 -1.13
N MET A 100 -1.63 1.45 -2.06
CA MET A 100 -0.83 1.21 -3.26
C MET A 100 -0.78 2.44 -4.17
N VAL A 101 -1.92 3.09 -4.42
CA VAL A 101 -2.01 4.33 -5.23
C VAL A 101 -1.19 5.48 -4.62
N LEU A 102 -1.05 5.52 -3.30
CA LEU A 102 -0.24 6.53 -2.62
C LEU A 102 1.26 6.23 -2.61
N SER A 103 1.65 4.99 -2.89
CA SER A 103 3.01 4.50 -2.64
C SER A 103 3.77 4.09 -3.90
N PHE A 104 3.08 3.76 -4.98
CA PHE A 104 3.66 3.31 -6.24
C PHE A 104 3.28 4.23 -7.40
N PRO A 105 4.12 4.36 -8.44
CA PRO A 105 3.75 5.05 -9.66
C PRO A 105 2.65 4.28 -10.42
N ALA A 106 1.86 5.01 -11.22
CA ALA A 106 0.71 4.44 -11.92
C ALA A 106 1.11 3.30 -12.89
N VAL A 107 2.31 3.36 -13.44
CA VAL A 107 2.86 2.33 -14.35
C VAL A 107 3.00 0.98 -13.64
N ASP A 108 3.39 0.97 -12.37
CA ASP A 108 3.58 -0.26 -11.59
C ASP A 108 2.25 -0.91 -11.19
N LEU A 109 1.17 -0.13 -11.17
CA LEU A 109 -0.17 -0.62 -10.84
C LEU A 109 -0.99 -0.98 -12.07
N LYS A 110 -0.59 -0.51 -13.26
CA LYS A 110 -1.24 -0.86 -14.53
C LYS A 110 -1.13 -2.37 -14.79
N GLY A 111 -2.26 -3.01 -15.05
CA GLY A 111 -2.35 -4.46 -15.22
C GLY A 111 -2.46 -5.26 -13.93
N LEU A 112 -2.07 -4.68 -12.77
CA LEU A 112 -2.31 -5.32 -11.48
C LEU A 112 -3.74 -5.08 -11.00
N PHE A 113 -4.26 -3.88 -11.19
CA PHE A 113 -5.62 -3.50 -10.83
C PHE A 113 -6.37 -3.00 -12.06
N SER A 114 -7.70 -3.12 -12.06
CA SER A 114 -8.50 -2.54 -13.13
C SER A 114 -8.40 -1.01 -13.12
N ALA A 115 -8.42 -0.40 -14.30
CA ALA A 115 -8.43 1.05 -14.43
C ALA A 115 -9.60 1.69 -13.65
N GLY A 116 -10.77 1.03 -13.67
CA GLY A 116 -11.96 1.48 -12.94
C GLY A 116 -11.77 1.47 -11.42
N ASP A 117 -11.08 0.46 -10.87
CA ASP A 117 -10.83 0.40 -9.43
C ASP A 117 -9.85 1.48 -8.98
N ILE A 118 -8.82 1.76 -9.78
CA ILE A 118 -7.88 2.85 -9.52
C ILE A 118 -8.59 4.21 -9.62
N ALA A 119 -9.42 4.43 -10.65
CA ALA A 119 -10.14 5.68 -10.85
C ALA A 119 -11.09 6.01 -9.67
N LYS A 120 -11.69 4.99 -9.05
CA LYS A 120 -12.57 5.14 -7.87
C LYS A 120 -11.82 5.53 -6.59
N GLN A 121 -10.50 5.37 -6.54
CA GLN A 121 -9.74 5.83 -5.36
C GLN A 121 -9.74 7.36 -5.28
N LYS A 122 -9.64 7.90 -4.07
CA LYS A 122 -9.53 9.35 -3.88
C LYS A 122 -8.33 9.91 -4.65
N GLY A 123 -8.60 10.74 -5.65
CA GLY A 123 -7.56 11.27 -6.54
C GLY A 123 -7.03 10.28 -7.59
N GLY A 124 -7.62 9.09 -7.72
CA GLY A 124 -7.16 8.04 -8.61
C GLY A 124 -7.11 8.46 -10.07
N LEU A 125 -8.10 9.19 -10.55
CA LEU A 125 -8.12 9.69 -11.92
C LEU A 125 -6.98 10.69 -12.20
N LYS A 126 -6.71 11.59 -11.25
CA LYS A 126 -5.58 12.53 -11.32
C LYS A 126 -4.25 11.77 -11.33
N TYR A 127 -4.10 10.81 -10.44
CA TYR A 127 -2.94 9.93 -10.35
C TYR A 127 -2.67 9.16 -11.65
N MET A 128 -3.70 8.57 -12.29
CA MET A 128 -3.58 7.85 -13.55
C MET A 128 -3.12 8.75 -14.68
N ARG A 129 -3.67 9.96 -14.74
CA ARG A 129 -3.33 10.96 -15.77
C ARG A 129 -1.92 11.52 -15.58
N GLU A 130 -1.59 12.00 -14.40
CA GLU A 130 -0.28 12.59 -14.10
C GLU A 130 0.86 11.57 -14.18
N GLY A 131 0.57 10.32 -13.83
CA GLY A 131 1.51 9.22 -13.96
C GLY A 131 1.78 8.75 -15.41
N GLY A 132 1.01 9.25 -16.38
CA GLY A 132 1.19 8.97 -17.81
C GLY A 132 1.02 7.50 -18.22
N ALA A 133 0.54 6.67 -17.31
CA ALA A 133 0.40 5.23 -17.55
C ALA A 133 -0.87 4.86 -18.34
N TYR A 134 -1.88 5.74 -18.31
CA TYR A 134 -3.19 5.50 -18.94
C TYR A 134 -3.49 6.59 -19.96
N SER A 135 -3.83 6.19 -21.19
CA SER A 135 -4.38 7.08 -22.21
C SER A 135 -5.83 7.45 -21.89
N ILE A 136 -6.33 8.53 -22.48
CA ILE A 136 -7.72 8.94 -22.32
C ILE A 136 -8.67 7.87 -22.91
N ALA A 137 -8.26 7.21 -24.00
CA ALA A 137 -9.01 6.11 -24.59
C ALA A 137 -9.18 4.94 -23.59
N GLU A 138 -8.10 4.53 -22.90
CA GLU A 138 -8.17 3.49 -21.86
C GLU A 138 -9.06 3.93 -20.68
N LEU A 139 -8.93 5.18 -20.24
CA LEU A 139 -9.79 5.70 -19.16
C LEU A 139 -11.26 5.70 -19.53
N ARG A 140 -11.57 5.97 -20.79
CA ARG A 140 -12.95 5.88 -21.31
C ARG A 140 -13.43 4.44 -21.42
N GLN A 141 -12.66 3.56 -22.06
CA GLN A 141 -13.08 2.21 -22.42
C GLN A 141 -13.03 1.25 -21.23
N ASP A 142 -11.94 1.27 -20.47
CA ASP A 142 -11.69 0.31 -19.41
C ASP A 142 -12.20 0.76 -18.04
N ALA A 143 -12.21 2.08 -17.81
CA ALA A 143 -12.65 2.64 -16.54
C ALA A 143 -14.06 3.28 -16.61
N GLY A 144 -14.62 3.48 -17.82
CA GLY A 144 -15.90 4.12 -18.00
C GLY A 144 -15.96 5.57 -17.51
N VAL A 145 -14.81 6.28 -17.54
CA VAL A 145 -14.69 7.64 -17.00
C VAL A 145 -15.44 8.61 -17.91
N GLU A 146 -16.28 9.45 -17.33
CA GLU A 146 -17.03 10.46 -18.06
C GLU A 146 -16.16 11.67 -18.46
N ALA A 147 -16.54 12.35 -19.55
CA ALA A 147 -15.88 13.57 -20.01
C ALA A 147 -15.82 14.65 -18.92
N SER A 148 -16.88 14.77 -18.12
CA SER A 148 -16.98 15.70 -16.99
C SER A 148 -15.93 15.47 -15.92
N GLU A 149 -15.57 14.23 -15.65
CA GLU A 149 -14.58 13.83 -14.67
C GLU A 149 -13.17 14.11 -15.18
N LEU A 150 -12.87 13.78 -16.45
CA LEU A 150 -11.59 14.07 -17.11
C LEU A 150 -11.35 15.58 -17.20
N LYS A 151 -12.38 16.36 -17.52
CA LYS A 151 -12.31 17.82 -17.51
C LYS A 151 -11.95 18.37 -16.12
N ARG A 152 -12.51 17.79 -15.06
CA ARG A 152 -12.23 18.20 -13.68
C ARG A 152 -10.77 17.98 -13.28
N VAL A 153 -10.11 16.97 -13.85
CA VAL A 153 -8.67 16.74 -13.67
C VAL A 153 -7.81 17.42 -14.75
N GLY A 154 -8.40 18.34 -15.50
CA GLY A 154 -7.72 19.28 -16.40
C GLY A 154 -7.44 18.73 -17.81
N VAL A 155 -8.20 17.74 -18.31
CA VAL A 155 -8.12 17.34 -19.72
C VAL A 155 -8.81 18.40 -20.59
N PRO A 156 -8.14 18.94 -21.63
CA PRO A 156 -8.75 19.90 -22.55
C PRO A 156 -9.91 19.31 -23.33
N ALA A 157 -10.95 20.09 -23.60
CA ALA A 157 -12.10 19.66 -24.40
C ALA A 157 -11.70 19.17 -25.79
N SER A 158 -10.71 19.81 -26.43
CA SER A 158 -10.20 19.41 -27.75
C SER A 158 -9.58 18.01 -27.74
N GLU A 159 -8.96 17.59 -26.63
CA GLU A 159 -8.39 16.25 -26.47
C GLU A 159 -9.53 15.20 -26.26
N LEU A 160 -10.52 15.55 -25.45
CA LEU A 160 -11.69 14.70 -25.22
C LEU A 160 -12.45 14.40 -26.52
N VAL A 161 -12.66 15.42 -27.37
CA VAL A 161 -13.31 15.22 -28.68
C VAL A 161 -12.50 14.28 -29.58
N LYS A 162 -11.17 14.42 -29.62
CA LYS A 162 -10.29 13.53 -30.40
C LYS A 162 -10.42 12.07 -29.96
N GLU A 163 -10.63 11.85 -28.67
CA GLU A 163 -10.79 10.51 -28.07
C GLU A 163 -12.25 10.03 -28.10
N GLY A 164 -13.12 10.72 -28.85
CA GLY A 164 -14.47 10.29 -29.18
C GLY A 164 -15.53 10.58 -28.11
N TYR A 165 -15.26 11.50 -27.17
CA TYR A 165 -16.32 12.02 -26.31
C TYR A 165 -17.19 13.00 -27.10
N GLU A 166 -18.50 12.86 -26.95
CA GLU A 166 -19.45 13.76 -27.62
C GLU A 166 -19.37 15.17 -27.03
N PRO A 167 -19.50 16.23 -27.85
CA PRO A 167 -19.49 17.60 -27.36
C PRO A 167 -20.57 17.88 -26.30
N ALA A 168 -21.69 17.14 -26.33
CA ALA A 168 -22.76 17.23 -25.35
C ALA A 168 -22.30 16.76 -23.95
N ASP A 169 -21.43 15.73 -23.87
CA ASP A 169 -20.93 15.17 -22.63
C ASP A 169 -19.85 16.07 -21.99
N ILE A 170 -19.21 16.88 -22.81
CA ILE A 170 -18.16 17.83 -22.39
C ILE A 170 -18.73 19.09 -21.78
N LYS A 171 -19.96 19.47 -22.14
CA LYS A 171 -20.68 20.59 -21.55
C LYS A 171 -21.04 20.25 -20.10
N VAL A 172 -20.30 20.76 -19.15
CA VAL A 172 -20.71 20.73 -17.74
C VAL A 172 -22.08 21.40 -17.67
N ARG A 173 -23.11 20.68 -17.20
CA ARG A 173 -24.36 21.30 -16.79
C ARG A 173 -23.98 22.40 -15.81
N ARG A 174 -24.11 23.67 -16.22
CA ARG A 174 -24.11 24.76 -15.28
C ARG A 174 -25.23 24.43 -14.29
N SER A 175 -24.89 24.14 -13.06
CA SER A 175 -25.87 24.20 -11.98
C SER A 175 -26.49 25.59 -12.09
N THR A 176 -27.79 25.64 -12.26
CA THR A 176 -28.58 26.85 -12.24
C THR A 176 -28.42 27.49 -10.88
N TRP A 177 -27.42 28.36 -10.76
CA TRP A 177 -27.44 29.41 -9.77
C TRP A 177 -28.36 30.47 -10.36
N SER A 178 -29.54 30.54 -9.82
CA SER A 178 -30.50 31.62 -10.01
C SER A 178 -29.96 32.86 -9.33
N ASP A 179 -29.13 33.63 -10.06
CA ASP A 179 -28.86 35.01 -9.75
C ASP A 179 -28.86 35.76 -11.07
N GLY A 180 -29.88 36.60 -11.22
CA GLY A 180 -30.23 37.34 -12.41
C GLY A 180 -29.10 38.25 -12.89
N CYS A 181 -28.33 37.79 -13.87
CA CYS A 181 -27.53 38.59 -14.76
C CYS A 181 -27.65 38.01 -16.16
N SER A 182 -28.44 38.69 -16.99
CA SER A 182 -28.51 38.51 -18.42
C SER A 182 -27.18 38.80 -19.08
N TRP A 183 -26.62 37.77 -19.80
CA TRP A 183 -25.55 38.02 -20.77
C TRP A 183 -26.16 37.96 -22.17
N VAL A 184 -26.03 39.07 -22.85
CA VAL A 184 -26.38 39.22 -24.26
C VAL A 184 -25.42 38.43 -25.10
N GLU A 185 -25.97 37.63 -26.03
CA GLU A 185 -25.22 36.91 -27.08
C GLU A 185 -24.55 37.93 -28.02
N GLN A 186 -23.27 37.73 -28.28
CA GLN A 186 -22.59 38.09 -29.51
C GLN A 186 -21.79 36.89 -29.99
#